data_9700b33bdb9f066b22ea5d10698b1d27
#
_entry.id   9700b33bdb9f066b22ea5d10698b1d27
#
_cell.length_a   1.000
_cell.length_b   1.000
_cell.length_c   1.000
_cell.angle_alpha   90.00
_cell.angle_beta   90.00
_cell.angle_gamma   90.00
#
_symmetry.space_group_name_H-M   'P 1'
#
loop_
_entity.id
_entity.type
_entity.pdbx_description
1 polymer ?
#
loop_
_entity_poly.entity_id
_entity_poly.type
_entity_poly.pdbx_seq_one_letter_code
_entity_poly.pdbx_strand_id
1 'polypeptide(L)'
;MAKRDYYDVLGVSKSADNKEIKKAYRKIAIKFHPDKNPGNKEAEEKFKEAAEAYEVLSNNEKRQRYDQFGHAGMRGSAGGFGGGMNMEDIFSQFGDIFGGGFGGFGGGRGGRRVVKGTNLRIRLSLTLKEIQEGVDKKIKVNRLVQAKGVTYDTCRTCNGQGQVTRISNTILGQMQTSTTCGVCNGAGKSIKDRPSGSDSNGMVKEQETVKITIPPGVEDDMQLKVSGKGNAAPFEGVNGDLLVLISVVEHESLIRDGKNLHYDHYISFADAALGTTSQIPTVNGKVKIKIEKGIQSGKILRLKSQGLPSVNSYGTGDLLVHINLWTPQNINSDEKKFFEKAQKSKNFQPQPSKSDKSFFDRVKEMFS
;
A
#
# COMPACT_ATOMS: atom_id res chain seq x y z
N MET A 1 5.94 -39.94 -21.93
CA MET A 1 6.79 -38.95 -22.61
C MET A 1 8.00 -38.65 -21.75
N ALA A 2 9.18 -38.45 -22.32
CA ALA A 2 10.36 -38.08 -21.57
C ALA A 2 10.16 -36.64 -21.02
N LYS A 3 10.42 -36.40 -19.73
CA LYS A 3 10.36 -35.03 -19.15
C LYS A 3 11.40 -34.12 -19.84
N ARG A 4 11.03 -32.90 -20.15
CA ARG A 4 11.91 -31.86 -20.73
C ARG A 4 12.99 -31.48 -19.74
N ASP A 5 14.18 -31.08 -20.23
CA ASP A 5 15.26 -30.54 -19.38
C ASP A 5 14.77 -29.28 -18.67
N TYR A 6 15.05 -29.13 -17.36
CA TYR A 6 14.59 -28.00 -16.56
C TYR A 6 15.20 -26.66 -17.02
N TYR A 7 16.40 -26.68 -17.58
CA TYR A 7 17.00 -25.48 -18.18
C TYR A 7 16.26 -25.04 -19.44
N ASP A 8 15.84 -26.03 -20.27
CA ASP A 8 15.03 -25.77 -21.46
C ASP A 8 13.62 -25.29 -21.12
N VAL A 9 13.02 -25.82 -20.04
CA VAL A 9 11.71 -25.40 -19.55
C VAL A 9 11.73 -23.93 -19.15
N LEU A 10 12.78 -23.48 -18.46
CA LEU A 10 12.93 -22.07 -18.07
C LEU A 10 13.53 -21.20 -19.19
N GLY A 11 14.10 -21.79 -20.26
CA GLY A 11 14.75 -21.09 -21.35
C GLY A 11 16.04 -20.38 -20.90
N VAL A 12 16.83 -21.02 -20.05
CA VAL A 12 18.09 -20.50 -19.53
C VAL A 12 19.25 -21.45 -19.82
N SER A 13 20.48 -20.94 -19.84
CA SER A 13 21.70 -21.74 -19.98
C SER A 13 21.96 -22.59 -18.72
N LYS A 14 22.65 -23.74 -18.90
CA LYS A 14 23.14 -24.54 -17.77
C LYS A 14 24.13 -23.79 -16.87
N SER A 15 24.72 -22.71 -17.36
CA SER A 15 25.61 -21.82 -16.59
C SER A 15 24.88 -20.65 -15.95
N ALA A 16 23.55 -20.53 -16.11
CA ALA A 16 22.76 -19.42 -15.57
C ALA A 16 22.89 -19.31 -14.05
N ASP A 17 22.99 -18.08 -13.56
CA ASP A 17 23.00 -17.80 -12.13
C ASP A 17 21.60 -17.87 -11.50
N ASN A 18 21.52 -17.87 -10.17
CA ASN A 18 20.25 -17.93 -9.45
C ASN A 18 19.35 -16.72 -9.72
N LYS A 19 19.89 -15.56 -10.12
CA LYS A 19 19.12 -14.36 -10.44
C LYS A 19 18.48 -14.50 -11.81
N GLU A 20 19.22 -15.07 -12.77
CA GLU A 20 18.72 -15.36 -14.12
C GLU A 20 17.61 -16.40 -14.10
N ILE A 21 17.82 -17.52 -13.36
CA ILE A 21 16.82 -18.57 -13.16
C ILE A 21 15.54 -17.98 -12.55
N LYS A 22 15.65 -17.15 -11.51
CA LYS A 22 14.51 -16.48 -10.88
C LYS A 22 13.77 -15.53 -11.84
N LYS A 23 14.51 -14.77 -12.65
CA LYS A 23 13.95 -13.83 -13.64
C LYS A 23 13.20 -14.58 -14.74
N ALA A 24 13.77 -15.67 -15.24
CA ALA A 24 13.16 -16.53 -16.27
C ALA A 24 11.86 -17.16 -15.76
N TYR A 25 11.89 -17.75 -14.57
CA TYR A 25 10.71 -18.32 -13.93
C TYR A 25 9.59 -17.29 -13.76
N ARG A 26 9.89 -16.08 -13.23
CA ARG A 26 8.88 -15.02 -13.08
C ARG A 26 8.21 -14.64 -14.39
N LYS A 27 8.98 -14.58 -15.48
CA LYS A 27 8.45 -14.26 -16.82
C LYS A 27 7.46 -15.32 -17.30
N ILE A 28 7.79 -16.60 -17.09
CA ILE A 28 6.93 -17.73 -17.47
C ILE A 28 5.70 -17.80 -16.58
N ALA A 29 5.87 -17.65 -15.27
CA ALA A 29 4.79 -17.68 -14.29
C ALA A 29 3.74 -16.58 -14.52
N ILE A 30 4.16 -15.35 -14.86
CA ILE A 30 3.24 -14.26 -15.21
C ILE A 30 2.52 -14.52 -16.54
N LYS A 31 3.20 -15.13 -17.52
CA LYS A 31 2.64 -15.41 -18.84
C LYS A 31 1.57 -16.51 -18.77
N PHE A 32 1.81 -17.57 -18.00
CA PHE A 32 0.95 -18.75 -17.90
C PHE A 32 0.18 -18.84 -16.57
N HIS A 33 0.02 -17.69 -15.87
CA HIS A 33 -0.74 -17.65 -14.63
C HIS A 33 -2.19 -18.07 -14.85
N PRO A 34 -2.78 -18.90 -13.96
CA PRO A 34 -4.17 -19.35 -14.10
C PRO A 34 -5.18 -18.21 -14.19
N ASP A 35 -4.99 -17.11 -13.43
CA ASP A 35 -5.88 -15.96 -13.47
C ASP A 35 -5.86 -15.24 -14.83
N LYS A 36 -4.76 -15.33 -15.57
CA LYS A 36 -4.66 -14.76 -16.93
C LYS A 36 -5.06 -15.71 -18.03
N ASN A 37 -5.10 -17.01 -17.72
CA ASN A 37 -5.41 -18.08 -18.68
C ASN A 37 -6.46 -19.04 -18.09
N PRO A 38 -7.64 -18.57 -17.67
CA PRO A 38 -8.63 -19.42 -17.03
C PRO A 38 -9.08 -20.56 -17.97
N GLY A 39 -9.03 -21.80 -17.47
CA GLY A 39 -9.46 -22.99 -18.20
C GLY A 39 -8.51 -23.49 -19.29
N ASN A 40 -7.35 -22.89 -19.49
CA ASN A 40 -6.36 -23.32 -20.48
C ASN A 40 -5.42 -24.39 -19.89
N LYS A 41 -5.66 -25.67 -20.21
CA LYS A 41 -4.87 -26.78 -19.71
C LYS A 41 -3.40 -26.74 -20.14
N GLU A 42 -3.10 -26.26 -21.34
CA GLU A 42 -1.70 -26.13 -21.81
C GLU A 42 -0.92 -25.07 -21.03
N ALA A 43 -1.58 -23.97 -20.67
CA ALA A 43 -0.99 -22.95 -19.84
C ALA A 43 -0.73 -23.46 -18.41
N GLU A 44 -1.66 -24.26 -17.88
CA GLU A 44 -1.54 -24.91 -16.58
C GLU A 44 -0.37 -25.90 -16.54
N GLU A 45 -0.20 -26.73 -17.56
CA GLU A 45 0.91 -27.67 -17.67
C GLU A 45 2.26 -26.93 -17.75
N LYS A 46 2.36 -25.90 -18.58
CA LYS A 46 3.59 -25.07 -18.69
C LYS A 46 3.91 -24.35 -17.38
N PHE A 47 2.90 -23.93 -16.64
CA PHE A 47 3.10 -23.32 -15.33
C PHE A 47 3.63 -24.34 -14.32
N LYS A 48 3.07 -25.55 -14.28
CA LYS A 48 3.52 -26.66 -13.41
C LYS A 48 4.96 -27.09 -13.74
N GLU A 49 5.28 -27.28 -15.01
CA GLU A 49 6.64 -27.61 -15.46
C GLU A 49 7.66 -26.52 -15.04
N ALA A 50 7.29 -25.24 -15.22
CA ALA A 50 8.17 -24.14 -14.83
C ALA A 50 8.37 -24.04 -13.31
N ALA A 51 7.33 -24.32 -12.52
CA ALA A 51 7.42 -24.35 -11.06
C ALA A 51 8.34 -25.49 -10.57
N GLU A 52 8.19 -26.70 -11.13
CA GLU A 52 9.07 -27.85 -10.85
C GLU A 52 10.53 -27.55 -11.22
N ALA A 53 10.76 -26.98 -12.40
CA ALA A 53 12.10 -26.59 -12.85
C ALA A 53 12.74 -25.55 -11.92
N TYR A 54 12.00 -24.55 -11.49
CA TYR A 54 12.49 -23.53 -10.58
C TYR A 54 12.81 -24.09 -9.18
N GLU A 55 11.98 -24.98 -8.65
CA GLU A 55 12.21 -25.62 -7.36
C GLU A 55 13.57 -26.37 -7.34
N VAL A 56 13.86 -27.06 -8.41
CA VAL A 56 15.13 -27.82 -8.50
C VAL A 56 16.31 -26.92 -8.76
N LEU A 57 16.22 -26.00 -9.72
CA LEU A 57 17.36 -25.18 -10.15
C LEU A 57 17.69 -24.00 -9.21
N SER A 58 16.74 -23.56 -8.38
CA SER A 58 16.97 -22.50 -7.41
C SER A 58 17.70 -22.94 -6.13
N ASN A 59 17.71 -24.24 -5.85
CA ASN A 59 18.42 -24.83 -4.71
C ASN A 59 19.71 -25.45 -5.17
N ASN A 60 20.84 -24.98 -4.64
CA ASN A 60 22.17 -25.44 -5.07
C ASN A 60 22.39 -26.96 -4.93
N GLU A 61 21.86 -27.58 -3.87
CA GLU A 61 22.02 -29.03 -3.64
C GLU A 61 21.16 -29.85 -4.64
N LYS A 62 19.90 -29.41 -4.86
CA LYS A 62 19.01 -30.06 -5.83
C LYS A 62 19.53 -29.88 -7.25
N ARG A 63 20.05 -28.69 -7.59
CA ARG A 63 20.64 -28.38 -8.88
C ARG A 63 21.87 -29.26 -9.16
N GLN A 64 22.82 -29.38 -8.23
CA GLN A 64 23.97 -30.24 -8.38
C GLN A 64 23.57 -31.72 -8.60
N ARG A 65 22.58 -32.20 -7.85
CA ARG A 65 22.04 -33.54 -8.03
C ARG A 65 21.37 -33.73 -9.38
N TYR A 66 20.64 -32.71 -9.83
CA TYR A 66 20.02 -32.72 -11.15
C TYR A 66 21.05 -32.68 -12.28
N ASP A 67 22.09 -31.87 -12.14
CA ASP A 67 23.19 -31.78 -13.12
C ASP A 67 23.97 -33.09 -13.25
N GLN A 68 24.09 -33.87 -12.17
CA GLN A 68 24.79 -35.17 -12.17
C GLN A 68 23.93 -36.34 -12.66
N PHE A 69 22.67 -36.40 -12.26
CA PHE A 69 21.83 -37.57 -12.42
C PHE A 69 20.54 -37.31 -13.24
N GLY A 70 20.34 -36.07 -13.71
CA GLY A 70 19.14 -35.66 -14.42
C GLY A 70 17.87 -35.89 -13.62
N HIS A 71 16.75 -36.11 -14.31
CA HIS A 71 15.47 -36.42 -13.66
C HIS A 71 15.47 -37.71 -12.83
N ALA A 72 16.36 -38.66 -13.14
CA ALA A 72 16.48 -39.89 -12.37
C ALA A 72 16.99 -39.65 -10.94
N GLY A 73 17.89 -38.70 -10.76
CA GLY A 73 18.42 -38.33 -9.44
C GLY A 73 17.40 -37.65 -8.53
N MET A 74 16.29 -37.19 -9.09
CA MET A 74 15.20 -36.56 -8.33
C MET A 74 14.11 -37.52 -7.85
N ARG A 75 14.10 -38.78 -8.35
CA ARG A 75 13.10 -39.80 -7.97
C ARG A 75 13.31 -40.45 -6.60
N GLY A 76 14.44 -40.26 -5.95
CA GLY A 76 14.81 -40.95 -4.71
C GLY A 76 14.71 -40.10 -3.43
N SER A 77 14.35 -38.82 -3.51
CA SER A 77 14.17 -37.96 -2.34
C SER A 77 12.69 -37.89 -1.96
N ALA A 78 12.33 -38.43 -0.80
CA ALA A 78 10.96 -38.37 -0.26
C ALA A 78 10.48 -36.92 -0.17
N GLY A 79 9.68 -36.47 -1.12
CA GLY A 79 9.20 -35.10 -1.29
C GLY A 79 9.03 -34.70 -2.76
N GLY A 80 9.20 -35.61 -3.72
CA GLY A 80 9.06 -35.38 -5.16
C GLY A 80 7.59 -35.25 -5.59
N PHE A 81 7.31 -34.28 -6.42
CA PHE A 81 6.07 -34.02 -7.17
C PHE A 81 5.69 -35.21 -8.06
N GLY A 82 5.27 -36.28 -7.47
CA GLY A 82 4.93 -37.49 -8.21
C GLY A 82 3.66 -38.16 -7.70
N GLY A 83 2.55 -37.45 -7.70
CA GLY A 83 1.25 -38.03 -7.38
C GLY A 83 0.23 -37.01 -6.89
N GLY A 84 -0.57 -36.44 -7.79
CA GLY A 84 -1.90 -35.96 -7.45
C GLY A 84 -2.00 -34.73 -6.55
N MET A 85 -1.00 -33.86 -6.45
CA MET A 85 -1.16 -32.57 -5.77
C MET A 85 -2.06 -31.64 -6.58
N ASN A 86 -3.12 -31.18 -5.92
CA ASN A 86 -4.04 -30.20 -6.47
C ASN A 86 -3.34 -28.84 -6.63
N MET A 87 -3.83 -28.02 -7.57
CA MET A 87 -3.35 -26.67 -7.86
C MET A 87 -3.28 -25.80 -6.60
N GLU A 88 -4.20 -26.01 -5.66
CA GLU A 88 -4.29 -25.31 -4.37
C GLU A 88 -3.10 -25.57 -3.45
N ASP A 89 -2.58 -26.81 -3.45
CA ASP A 89 -1.41 -27.17 -2.62
C ASP A 89 -0.13 -26.55 -3.18
N ILE A 90 -0.01 -26.45 -4.51
CA ILE A 90 1.10 -25.75 -5.17
C ILE A 90 1.00 -24.24 -4.88
N PHE A 91 -0.20 -23.66 -4.92
CA PHE A 91 -0.44 -22.25 -4.68
C PHE A 91 -0.19 -21.85 -3.21
N SER A 92 -0.56 -22.70 -2.25
CA SER A 92 -0.32 -22.45 -0.82
C SER A 92 1.16 -22.51 -0.46
N GLN A 93 1.91 -23.40 -1.09
CA GLN A 93 3.36 -23.57 -0.85
C GLN A 93 4.19 -22.47 -1.55
N PHE A 94 3.70 -21.89 -2.64
CA PHE A 94 4.33 -20.80 -3.38
C PHE A 94 3.73 -19.42 -3.11
N GLY A 95 2.57 -19.32 -2.46
CA GLY A 95 1.92 -18.08 -2.06
C GLY A 95 2.82 -17.19 -1.20
N ASP A 96 3.63 -17.78 -0.35
CA ASP A 96 4.63 -17.08 0.47
C ASP A 96 5.81 -16.51 -0.35
N ILE A 97 6.05 -17.02 -1.54
CA ILE A 97 7.13 -16.56 -2.44
C ILE A 97 6.67 -15.40 -3.32
N PHE A 98 5.37 -15.33 -3.65
CA PHE A 98 4.76 -14.27 -4.46
C PHE A 98 4.16 -13.12 -3.65
N GLY A 99 3.76 -13.38 -2.41
CA GLY A 99 3.19 -12.39 -1.48
C GLY A 99 4.23 -11.70 -0.60
N GLY A 100 5.25 -11.10 -1.20
CA GLY A 100 6.09 -10.07 -0.55
C GLY A 100 6.62 -10.34 0.85
N GLY A 101 7.53 -11.32 1.01
CA GLY A 101 8.13 -11.55 2.33
C GLY A 101 9.35 -12.46 2.26
N PHE A 102 10.42 -11.99 1.61
CA PHE A 102 11.72 -12.68 1.65
C PHE A 102 12.38 -12.46 3.02
N GLY A 103 12.01 -13.27 4.00
CA GLY A 103 12.62 -13.21 5.32
C GLY A 103 12.20 -14.40 6.17
N GLY A 104 12.92 -15.53 6.10
CA GLY A 104 12.80 -16.50 7.17
C GLY A 104 12.77 -17.98 6.82
N PHE A 105 13.55 -18.48 5.87
CA PHE A 105 13.94 -19.89 5.89
C PHE A 105 15.27 -20.04 6.61
N GLY A 106 15.27 -19.79 7.90
CA GLY A 106 16.31 -20.17 8.83
C GLY A 106 15.69 -21.14 9.82
N GLY A 107 16.14 -22.39 9.81
CA GLY A 107 15.75 -23.42 10.78
C GLY A 107 15.85 -22.89 12.20
N GLY A 108 14.76 -22.44 12.75
CA GLY A 108 14.67 -21.93 14.11
C GLY A 108 14.76 -23.08 15.09
N ARG A 109 15.94 -23.27 15.69
CA ARG A 109 16.02 -23.81 17.05
C ARG A 109 14.89 -23.18 17.88
N GLY A 110 14.11 -23.97 18.59
CA GLY A 110 12.96 -23.56 19.40
C GLY A 110 13.22 -22.35 20.28
N GLY A 111 13.22 -21.16 19.69
CA GLY A 111 13.30 -19.90 20.40
C GLY A 111 11.97 -19.65 21.11
N ARG A 112 12.03 -19.16 22.35
CA ARG A 112 10.85 -18.69 23.08
C ARG A 112 10.02 -17.79 22.15
N ARG A 113 8.75 -18.09 22.00
CA ARG A 113 7.81 -17.20 21.29
C ARG A 113 7.73 -15.89 22.08
N VAL A 114 8.26 -14.82 21.51
CA VAL A 114 8.16 -13.50 22.12
C VAL A 114 6.71 -13.04 22.03
N VAL A 115 6.08 -12.81 23.18
CA VAL A 115 4.73 -12.26 23.23
C VAL A 115 4.75 -10.84 22.71
N LYS A 116 3.88 -10.53 21.73
CA LYS A 116 3.79 -9.19 21.15
C LYS A 116 2.52 -8.47 21.63
N GLY A 117 2.66 -7.22 22.01
CA GLY A 117 1.55 -6.34 22.32
C GLY A 117 0.70 -6.03 21.09
N THR A 118 -0.54 -5.64 21.29
CA THR A 118 -1.45 -5.25 20.21
C THR A 118 -1.13 -3.88 19.66
N ASN A 119 -1.35 -3.70 18.35
CA ASN A 119 -1.18 -2.41 17.71
C ASN A 119 -2.34 -1.47 18.11
N LEU A 120 -2.01 -0.19 18.27
CA LEU A 120 -3.00 0.88 18.42
C LEU A 120 -3.22 1.56 17.07
N ARG A 121 -4.45 1.96 16.80
CA ARG A 121 -4.80 2.72 15.60
C ARG A 121 -5.41 4.05 16.01
N ILE A 122 -4.94 5.12 15.39
CA ILE A 122 -5.48 6.47 15.55
C ILE A 122 -5.67 7.10 14.18
N ARG A 123 -6.63 8.01 14.08
CA ARG A 123 -6.80 8.86 12.90
C ARG A 123 -6.26 10.26 13.22
N LEU A 124 -5.52 10.84 12.28
CA LEU A 124 -4.92 12.15 12.42
C LEU A 124 -5.28 13.01 11.21
N SER A 125 -6.04 14.08 11.46
CA SER A 125 -6.45 15.01 10.42
C SER A 125 -5.36 16.04 10.15
N LEU A 126 -5.10 16.30 8.87
CA LEU A 126 -4.09 17.24 8.38
C LEU A 126 -4.69 18.21 7.38
N THR A 127 -4.30 19.47 7.48
CA THR A 127 -4.60 20.50 6.50
C THR A 127 -3.66 20.42 5.30
N LEU A 128 -4.05 21.01 4.16
CA LEU A 128 -3.20 21.04 2.96
C LEU A 128 -1.84 21.71 3.23
N LYS A 129 -1.82 22.72 4.11
CA LYS A 129 -0.57 23.38 4.51
C LYS A 129 0.36 22.43 5.27
N GLU A 130 -0.16 21.71 6.24
CA GLU A 130 0.61 20.71 7.00
C GLU A 130 1.14 19.58 6.10
N ILE A 131 0.36 19.21 5.08
CA ILE A 131 0.77 18.22 4.07
C ILE A 131 1.87 18.78 3.17
N GLN A 132 1.82 20.06 2.82
CA GLN A 132 2.82 20.66 1.95
C GLN A 132 4.17 20.80 2.64
N GLU A 133 4.19 21.24 3.89
CA GLU A 133 5.40 21.53 4.65
C GLU A 133 5.93 20.31 5.41
N GLY A 134 5.06 19.33 5.69
CA GLY A 134 5.30 18.32 6.71
C GLY A 134 5.13 18.90 8.11
N VAL A 135 4.92 18.08 9.11
CA VAL A 135 4.66 18.55 10.47
C VAL A 135 5.07 17.54 11.54
N ASP A 136 5.59 18.05 12.64
CA ASP A 136 5.78 17.30 13.87
C ASP A 136 4.58 17.52 14.80
N LYS A 137 3.78 16.46 15.02
CA LYS A 137 2.63 16.53 15.95
C LYS A 137 2.89 15.71 17.21
N LYS A 138 2.52 16.29 18.35
CA LYS A 138 2.48 15.59 19.65
C LYS A 138 1.05 15.17 19.91
N ILE A 139 0.81 13.88 20.03
CA ILE A 139 -0.51 13.34 20.30
C ILE A 139 -0.52 12.58 21.62
N LYS A 140 -1.63 12.64 22.33
CA LYS A 140 -1.87 11.86 23.55
C LYS A 140 -2.55 10.56 23.17
N VAL A 141 -1.93 9.45 23.53
CA VAL A 141 -2.42 8.11 23.22
C VAL A 141 -2.63 7.34 24.52
N ASN A 142 -3.82 6.77 24.70
CA ASN A 142 -4.09 5.87 25.80
C ASN A 142 -3.63 4.47 25.39
N ARG A 143 -2.61 3.93 26.10
CA ARG A 143 -2.06 2.61 25.82
C ARG A 143 -2.04 1.75 27.08
N LEU A 144 -2.06 0.45 26.89
CA LEU A 144 -1.78 -0.50 27.95
C LEU A 144 -0.26 -0.53 28.18
N VAL A 145 0.15 -0.33 29.41
CA VAL A 145 1.53 -0.48 29.87
C VAL A 145 1.58 -1.49 31.01
N GLN A 146 2.74 -2.08 31.22
CA GLN A 146 2.92 -2.96 32.37
C GLN A 146 2.85 -2.15 33.67
N ALA A 147 2.03 -2.58 34.62
CA ALA A 147 1.92 -1.91 35.91
C ALA A 147 3.23 -2.05 36.69
N LYS A 148 3.61 -0.96 37.37
CA LYS A 148 4.81 -0.95 38.22
C LYS A 148 4.60 -1.92 39.40
N GLY A 149 5.57 -2.82 39.63
CA GLY A 149 5.51 -3.79 40.71
C GLY A 149 4.87 -5.14 40.36
N VAL A 150 4.61 -5.40 39.09
CA VAL A 150 4.26 -6.76 38.63
C VAL A 150 5.50 -7.64 38.71
N THR A 151 5.38 -8.80 39.37
CA THR A 151 6.44 -9.80 39.45
C THR A 151 6.03 -11.06 38.71
N TYR A 152 6.99 -11.77 38.16
CA TYR A 152 6.79 -12.97 37.37
C TYR A 152 7.54 -14.16 37.97
N ASP A 153 6.90 -15.33 37.95
CA ASP A 153 7.51 -16.62 38.23
C ASP A 153 7.61 -17.45 36.92
N THR A 154 8.44 -18.47 36.97
CA THR A 154 8.49 -19.47 35.89
C THR A 154 7.17 -20.24 35.85
N CYS A 155 6.59 -20.36 34.65
CA CYS A 155 5.34 -21.12 34.49
C CYS A 155 5.55 -22.58 34.86
N ARG A 156 4.86 -23.04 35.91
CA ARG A 156 4.97 -24.42 36.44
C ARG A 156 4.49 -25.48 35.44
N THR A 157 3.55 -25.14 34.55
CA THR A 157 2.96 -26.10 33.59
C THR A 157 3.95 -26.46 32.47
N CYS A 158 4.76 -25.53 32.01
CA CYS A 158 5.73 -25.76 30.97
C CYS A 158 7.20 -25.60 31.41
N ASN A 159 7.43 -25.41 32.70
CA ASN A 159 8.74 -25.20 33.31
C ASN A 159 9.58 -24.14 32.55
N GLY A 160 8.91 -23.04 32.13
CA GLY A 160 9.54 -21.94 31.41
C GLY A 160 9.71 -22.15 29.91
N GLN A 161 9.36 -23.30 29.36
CA GLN A 161 9.56 -23.61 27.94
C GLN A 161 8.53 -22.93 27.02
N GLY A 162 7.40 -22.47 27.56
CA GLY A 162 6.31 -21.86 26.77
C GLY A 162 5.48 -22.87 25.95
N GLN A 163 5.90 -24.13 25.89
CA GLN A 163 5.25 -25.21 25.16
C GLN A 163 5.08 -26.44 26.05
N VAL A 164 4.04 -27.20 25.76
CA VAL A 164 3.77 -28.48 26.44
C VAL A 164 3.77 -29.57 25.38
N THR A 165 4.58 -30.60 25.63
CA THR A 165 4.65 -31.75 24.73
C THR A 165 3.60 -32.77 25.13
N ARG A 166 2.77 -33.19 24.19
CA ARG A 166 1.81 -34.29 24.36
C ARG A 166 2.25 -35.47 23.50
N ILE A 167 2.26 -36.62 24.11
CA ILE A 167 2.50 -37.88 23.38
C ILE A 167 1.13 -38.51 23.15
N SER A 168 0.81 -38.73 21.87
CA SER A 168 -0.41 -39.42 21.45
C SER A 168 -0.05 -40.74 20.81
N ASN A 169 -0.66 -41.82 21.29
CA ASN A 169 -0.53 -43.14 20.62
C ASN A 169 -1.47 -43.17 19.42
N THR A 170 -0.90 -43.33 18.25
CA THR A 170 -1.66 -43.48 17.00
C THR A 170 -1.45 -44.89 16.43
N ILE A 171 -2.26 -45.28 15.45
CA ILE A 171 -2.14 -46.57 14.75
C ILE A 171 -0.74 -46.73 14.10
N LEU A 172 -0.05 -45.62 13.83
CA LEU A 172 1.31 -45.56 13.23
C LEU A 172 2.43 -45.43 14.27
N GLY A 173 2.13 -45.53 15.57
CA GLY A 173 3.11 -45.39 16.64
C GLY A 173 2.85 -44.17 17.55
N GLN A 174 3.80 -43.89 18.42
CA GLN A 174 3.78 -42.74 19.31
C GLN A 174 4.13 -41.46 18.54
N MET A 175 3.19 -40.50 18.52
CA MET A 175 3.40 -39.18 17.95
C MET A 175 3.57 -38.17 19.06
N GLN A 176 4.70 -37.45 19.05
CA GLN A 176 5.00 -36.37 19.96
C GLN A 176 4.61 -35.04 19.32
N THR A 177 3.61 -34.35 19.91
CA THR A 177 3.13 -33.03 19.44
C THR A 177 3.44 -31.98 20.47
N SER A 178 4.12 -30.90 20.06
CA SER A 178 4.35 -29.75 20.90
C SER A 178 3.28 -28.70 20.67
N THR A 179 2.57 -28.30 21.73
CA THR A 179 1.53 -27.28 21.69
C THR A 179 1.90 -26.11 22.59
N THR A 180 1.45 -24.90 22.24
CA THR A 180 1.64 -23.71 23.08
C THR A 180 1.01 -23.95 24.47
N CYS A 181 1.75 -23.64 25.54
CA CYS A 181 1.23 -23.78 26.91
C CYS A 181 0.03 -22.85 27.11
N GLY A 182 -1.14 -23.41 27.41
CA GLY A 182 -2.38 -22.66 27.61
C GLY A 182 -2.39 -21.77 28.85
N VAL A 183 -1.50 -22.01 29.82
CA VAL A 183 -1.40 -21.20 31.04
C VAL A 183 -0.63 -19.92 30.84
N CYS A 184 0.50 -19.99 30.15
CA CYS A 184 1.36 -18.81 29.89
C CYS A 184 1.28 -18.28 28.46
N ASN A 185 0.45 -18.86 27.62
CA ASN A 185 0.30 -18.48 26.20
C ASN A 185 1.63 -18.38 25.45
N GLY A 186 2.58 -19.24 25.79
CA GLY A 186 3.90 -19.28 25.15
C GLY A 186 4.97 -18.42 25.83
N ALA A 187 4.63 -17.59 26.82
CA ALA A 187 5.58 -16.69 27.49
C ALA A 187 6.60 -17.43 28.37
N GLY A 188 6.26 -18.63 28.85
CA GLY A 188 7.09 -19.38 29.82
C GLY A 188 7.08 -18.81 31.24
N LYS A 189 6.38 -17.68 31.46
CA LYS A 189 6.25 -16.98 32.74
C LYS A 189 4.79 -16.91 33.17
N SER A 190 4.52 -16.89 34.47
CA SER A 190 3.21 -16.62 35.08
C SER A 190 3.32 -15.41 35.99
N ILE A 191 2.24 -14.67 36.18
CA ILE A 191 2.22 -13.54 37.10
C ILE A 191 2.17 -14.11 38.55
N LYS A 192 3.11 -13.65 39.38
CA LYS A 192 3.19 -13.96 40.78
C LYS A 192 2.38 -12.95 41.61
N ASP A 193 2.78 -11.69 41.53
CA ASP A 193 2.15 -10.59 42.21
C ASP A 193 1.74 -9.50 41.22
N ARG A 194 0.58 -8.92 41.45
CA ARG A 194 0.09 -7.79 40.63
C ARG A 194 -0.47 -6.70 41.54
N PRO A 195 -0.20 -5.42 41.25
CA PRO A 195 -0.77 -4.33 42.01
C PRO A 195 -2.27 -4.20 41.77
N SER A 196 -2.98 -3.71 42.78
CA SER A 196 -4.41 -3.38 42.71
C SER A 196 -4.62 -2.35 41.58
N GLY A 197 -5.67 -2.56 40.77
CA GLY A 197 -5.96 -1.70 39.59
C GLY A 197 -5.36 -2.17 38.27
N SER A 198 -4.53 -3.21 38.25
CA SER A 198 -4.07 -3.85 37.00
C SER A 198 -5.05 -4.95 36.55
N ASP A 199 -5.07 -5.21 35.23
CA ASP A 199 -5.86 -6.30 34.64
C ASP A 199 -5.25 -7.70 34.98
N SER A 200 -5.89 -8.77 34.47
CA SER A 200 -5.41 -10.15 34.64
C SER A 200 -4.00 -10.41 34.09
N ASN A 201 -3.52 -9.58 33.20
CA ASN A 201 -2.20 -9.64 32.57
C ASN A 201 -1.19 -8.69 33.23
N GLY A 202 -1.56 -8.02 34.33
CA GLY A 202 -0.72 -7.06 35.04
C GLY A 202 -0.58 -5.73 34.29
N MET A 203 -1.54 -5.37 33.40
CA MET A 203 -1.48 -4.17 32.59
C MET A 203 -2.38 -3.07 33.16
N VAL A 204 -1.98 -1.81 32.95
CA VAL A 204 -2.76 -0.61 33.28
C VAL A 204 -2.87 0.30 32.06
N LYS A 205 -3.94 1.08 31.99
CA LYS A 205 -4.08 2.11 30.96
C LYS A 205 -3.34 3.36 31.39
N GLU A 206 -2.42 3.82 30.57
CA GLU A 206 -1.66 5.05 30.80
C GLU A 206 -1.75 5.94 29.57
N GLN A 207 -1.80 7.27 29.79
CA GLN A 207 -1.77 8.26 28.71
C GLN A 207 -0.32 8.65 28.45
N GLU A 208 0.18 8.34 27.26
CA GLU A 208 1.51 8.73 26.78
C GLU A 208 1.41 9.78 25.68
N THR A 209 2.29 10.80 25.74
CA THR A 209 2.43 11.76 24.64
C THR A 209 3.48 11.23 23.67
N VAL A 210 3.05 10.94 22.44
CA VAL A 210 3.92 10.45 21.38
C VAL A 210 4.16 11.56 20.35
N LYS A 211 5.44 11.83 20.03
CA LYS A 211 5.82 12.71 18.93
C LYS A 211 5.82 11.92 17.63
N ILE A 212 5.14 12.44 16.63
CA ILE A 212 5.03 11.84 15.29
C ILE A 212 5.52 12.86 14.28
N THR A 213 6.52 12.48 13.50
CA THR A 213 7.00 13.25 12.36
C THR A 213 6.27 12.79 11.11
N ILE A 214 5.55 13.70 10.47
CA ILE A 214 4.78 13.45 9.26
C ILE A 214 5.55 14.07 8.10
N PRO A 215 6.01 13.27 7.13
CA PRO A 215 6.71 13.80 5.97
C PRO A 215 5.77 14.61 5.08
N PRO A 216 6.30 15.55 4.29
CA PRO A 216 5.50 16.30 3.33
C PRO A 216 4.96 15.37 2.24
N GLY A 217 3.77 15.68 1.72
CA GLY A 217 3.17 14.96 0.60
C GLY A 217 2.37 13.71 0.97
N VAL A 218 2.09 13.45 2.24
CA VAL A 218 1.23 12.33 2.65
C VAL A 218 -0.16 12.46 2.01
N GLU A 219 -0.76 11.32 1.70
CA GLU A 219 -2.08 11.23 1.07
C GLU A 219 -3.13 10.78 2.07
N ASP A 220 -4.41 10.95 1.69
CA ASP A 220 -5.52 10.45 2.47
C ASP A 220 -5.42 8.93 2.62
N ASP A 221 -5.89 8.39 3.74
CA ASP A 221 -5.82 6.98 4.11
C ASP A 221 -4.40 6.37 4.17
N MET A 222 -3.34 7.16 4.01
CA MET A 222 -1.98 6.69 4.27
C MET A 222 -1.80 6.30 5.74
N GLN A 223 -1.11 5.18 5.96
CA GLN A 223 -0.81 4.67 7.29
C GLN A 223 0.66 4.87 7.64
N LEU A 224 0.93 5.66 8.68
CA LEU A 224 2.26 5.80 9.27
C LEU A 224 2.40 4.84 10.46
N LYS A 225 3.54 4.17 10.54
CA LYS A 225 3.86 3.24 11.62
C LYS A 225 4.88 3.84 12.57
N VAL A 226 4.54 3.93 13.85
CA VAL A 226 5.47 4.32 14.92
C VAL A 226 5.76 3.07 15.75
N SER A 227 6.95 2.52 15.59
CA SER A 227 7.35 1.24 16.19
C SER A 227 7.40 1.31 17.72
N GLY A 228 6.87 0.26 18.39
CA GLY A 228 6.89 0.12 19.84
C GLY A 228 5.99 1.08 20.63
N LYS A 229 5.17 1.90 19.96
CA LYS A 229 4.25 2.87 20.58
C LYS A 229 2.80 2.38 20.65
N GLY A 230 2.56 1.10 20.36
CA GLY A 230 1.31 0.41 20.62
C GLY A 230 1.18 -0.04 22.08
N ASN A 231 0.28 -0.98 22.35
CA ASN A 231 0.13 -1.57 23.67
C ASN A 231 1.36 -2.38 24.06
N ALA A 232 1.75 -2.32 25.30
CA ALA A 232 2.80 -3.19 25.82
C ALA A 232 2.34 -4.66 25.77
N ALA A 233 3.29 -5.55 25.63
CA ALA A 233 3.03 -6.97 25.79
C ALA A 233 3.13 -7.38 27.26
N PRO A 234 2.31 -8.33 27.72
CA PRO A 234 2.53 -8.96 29.02
C PRO A 234 3.87 -9.71 29.05
N PHE A 235 4.34 -10.01 30.25
CA PHE A 235 5.55 -10.81 30.49
C PHE A 235 6.84 -10.23 29.89
N GLU A 236 6.97 -8.90 29.85
CA GLU A 236 8.15 -8.21 29.28
C GLU A 236 8.39 -8.51 27.79
N GLY A 237 7.31 -8.76 27.06
CA GLY A 237 7.37 -8.99 25.62
C GLY A 237 7.63 -7.71 24.82
N VAL A 238 7.53 -7.81 23.50
CA VAL A 238 7.71 -6.67 22.59
C VAL A 238 6.43 -5.89 22.45
N ASN A 239 6.50 -4.57 22.65
CA ASN A 239 5.35 -3.70 22.44
C ASN A 239 4.81 -3.77 21.01
N GLY A 240 3.51 -3.56 20.87
CA GLY A 240 2.91 -3.33 19.56
C GLY A 240 3.33 -2.00 18.95
N ASP A 241 2.83 -1.72 17.78
CA ASP A 241 3.10 -0.49 17.04
C ASP A 241 1.89 0.47 17.10
N LEU A 242 2.15 1.76 17.01
CA LEU A 242 1.10 2.75 16.80
C LEU A 242 0.96 2.99 15.28
N LEU A 243 -0.24 2.74 14.78
CA LEU A 243 -0.62 2.93 13.39
C LEU A 243 -1.44 4.22 13.30
N VAL A 244 -0.88 5.21 12.61
CA VAL A 244 -1.50 6.53 12.42
C VAL A 244 -2.09 6.58 11.04
N LEU A 245 -3.42 6.58 10.94
CA LEU A 245 -4.13 6.75 9.70
C LEU A 245 -4.29 8.25 9.43
N ILE A 246 -3.78 8.70 8.31
CA ILE A 246 -3.88 10.10 7.89
C ILE A 246 -5.28 10.35 7.32
N SER A 247 -5.87 11.50 7.65
CA SER A 247 -7.10 12.00 7.05
C SER A 247 -6.87 13.44 6.61
N VAL A 248 -7.19 13.75 5.37
CA VAL A 248 -7.04 15.11 4.84
C VAL A 248 -8.29 15.92 5.15
N VAL A 249 -8.10 17.10 5.75
CA VAL A 249 -9.19 18.05 5.96
C VAL A 249 -9.52 18.71 4.63
N GLU A 250 -10.80 18.70 4.26
CA GLU A 250 -11.27 19.42 3.07
C GLU A 250 -10.95 20.91 3.18
N HIS A 251 -10.43 21.47 2.08
CA HIS A 251 -10.14 22.88 1.98
C HIS A 251 -11.34 23.62 1.36
N GLU A 252 -11.64 24.83 1.81
CA GLU A 252 -12.82 25.60 1.38
C GLU A 252 -12.91 25.80 -0.14
N SER A 253 -11.80 25.86 -0.84
CA SER A 253 -11.78 26.21 -2.27
C SER A 253 -10.81 25.35 -3.11
N LEU A 254 -9.85 24.66 -2.50
CA LEU A 254 -8.86 23.86 -3.22
C LEU A 254 -9.22 22.38 -3.13
N ILE A 255 -9.30 21.72 -4.27
CA ILE A 255 -9.57 20.28 -4.38
C ILE A 255 -8.25 19.59 -4.74
N ARG A 256 -7.90 18.54 -3.98
CA ARG A 256 -6.69 17.77 -4.22
C ARG A 256 -6.91 16.65 -5.23
N ASP A 257 -6.03 16.53 -6.20
CA ASP A 257 -5.91 15.39 -7.12
C ASP A 257 -4.45 14.92 -7.18
N GLY A 258 -4.13 13.88 -6.42
CA GLY A 258 -2.76 13.40 -6.24
C GLY A 258 -1.85 14.50 -5.69
N LYS A 259 -0.87 14.95 -6.47
CA LYS A 259 0.01 16.09 -6.15
C LYS A 259 -0.50 17.44 -6.67
N ASN A 260 -1.47 17.43 -7.58
CA ASN A 260 -2.04 18.66 -8.10
C ASN A 260 -3.19 19.17 -7.24
N LEU A 261 -3.44 20.46 -7.36
CA LEU A 261 -4.60 21.12 -6.76
C LEU A 261 -5.45 21.71 -7.86
N HIS A 262 -6.75 21.70 -7.66
CA HIS A 262 -7.73 22.29 -8.56
C HIS A 262 -8.44 23.44 -7.85
N TYR A 263 -8.70 24.51 -8.58
CA TYR A 263 -9.46 25.67 -8.11
C TYR A 263 -10.39 26.17 -9.20
N ASP A 264 -11.67 26.29 -8.88
CA ASP A 264 -12.67 26.88 -9.77
C ASP A 264 -12.70 28.40 -9.58
N HIS A 265 -12.28 29.12 -10.63
CA HIS A 265 -12.28 30.58 -10.65
C HIS A 265 -13.37 31.11 -11.55
N TYR A 266 -14.32 31.82 -10.95
CA TYR A 266 -15.42 32.45 -11.68
C TYR A 266 -15.04 33.89 -12.03
N ILE A 267 -15.15 34.24 -13.32
CA ILE A 267 -14.94 35.60 -13.82
C ILE A 267 -16.20 36.12 -14.51
N SER A 268 -16.39 37.43 -14.48
CA SER A 268 -17.50 38.05 -15.19
C SER A 268 -17.30 37.98 -16.70
N PHE A 269 -18.41 38.09 -17.45
CA PHE A 269 -18.38 38.20 -18.90
C PHE A 269 -17.51 39.39 -19.38
N ALA A 270 -17.60 40.53 -18.68
CA ALA A 270 -16.81 41.73 -18.98
C ALA A 270 -15.31 41.48 -18.77
N ASP A 271 -14.93 40.84 -17.65
CA ASP A 271 -13.54 40.49 -17.37
C ASP A 271 -12.96 39.50 -18.39
N ALA A 272 -13.79 38.53 -18.82
CA ALA A 272 -13.37 37.60 -19.85
C ALA A 272 -13.13 38.27 -21.22
N ALA A 273 -13.96 39.25 -21.56
CA ALA A 273 -13.82 39.98 -22.82
C ALA A 273 -12.64 40.97 -22.83
N LEU A 274 -12.44 41.70 -21.73
CA LEU A 274 -11.45 42.75 -21.62
C LEU A 274 -10.09 42.28 -21.13
N GLY A 275 -10.07 41.14 -20.44
CA GLY A 275 -8.93 40.67 -19.64
C GLY A 275 -8.91 41.33 -18.26
N THR A 276 -8.39 40.62 -17.28
CA THR A 276 -8.35 41.07 -15.91
C THR A 276 -7.15 40.53 -15.15
N THR A 277 -6.93 41.02 -13.94
CA THR A 277 -5.95 40.45 -13.01
C THR A 277 -6.68 39.95 -11.78
N SER A 278 -6.58 38.66 -11.52
CA SER A 278 -7.27 38.00 -10.40
C SER A 278 -6.29 37.50 -9.37
N GLN A 279 -6.75 37.42 -8.12
CA GLN A 279 -6.01 36.80 -7.02
C GLN A 279 -6.54 35.37 -6.81
N ILE A 280 -5.67 34.39 -6.97
CA ILE A 280 -5.98 32.98 -6.83
C ILE A 280 -5.45 32.48 -5.47
N PRO A 281 -6.28 31.82 -4.66
CA PRO A 281 -5.83 31.21 -3.41
C PRO A 281 -4.86 30.05 -3.72
N THR A 282 -3.84 29.96 -2.90
CA THR A 282 -2.88 28.84 -2.90
C THR A 282 -2.76 28.33 -1.46
N VAL A 283 -2.11 27.21 -1.24
CA VAL A 283 -1.91 26.65 0.10
C VAL A 283 -1.19 27.64 1.03
N ASN A 284 -0.29 28.46 0.49
CA ASN A 284 0.54 29.41 1.28
C ASN A 284 0.09 30.87 1.18
N GLY A 285 -1.09 31.14 0.64
CA GLY A 285 -1.61 32.48 0.50
C GLY A 285 -2.29 32.73 -0.83
N LYS A 286 -1.99 33.85 -1.50
CA LYS A 286 -2.63 34.25 -2.76
C LYS A 286 -1.59 34.64 -3.80
N VAL A 287 -1.82 34.25 -5.03
CA VAL A 287 -0.99 34.61 -6.19
C VAL A 287 -1.83 35.43 -7.17
N LYS A 288 -1.26 36.54 -7.66
CA LYS A 288 -1.88 37.34 -8.72
C LYS A 288 -1.57 36.72 -10.07
N ILE A 289 -2.61 36.50 -10.87
CA ILE A 289 -2.49 36.04 -12.24
C ILE A 289 -3.15 37.03 -13.19
N LYS A 290 -2.55 37.15 -14.39
CA LYS A 290 -3.14 37.94 -15.48
C LYS A 290 -3.99 36.99 -16.35
N ILE A 291 -5.22 37.34 -16.54
CA ILE A 291 -6.17 36.67 -17.43
C ILE A 291 -6.23 37.45 -18.72
N GLU A 292 -5.91 36.80 -19.83
CA GLU A 292 -5.85 37.45 -21.15
C GLU A 292 -7.27 37.74 -21.65
N LYS A 293 -7.41 38.81 -22.47
CA LYS A 293 -8.66 39.14 -23.12
C LYS A 293 -9.15 38.04 -24.04
N GLY A 294 -10.45 37.81 -24.06
CA GLY A 294 -11.08 36.78 -24.92
C GLY A 294 -10.93 35.36 -24.39
N ILE A 295 -10.57 35.18 -23.12
CA ILE A 295 -10.47 33.86 -22.52
C ILE A 295 -11.81 33.15 -22.57
N GLN A 296 -11.81 31.85 -22.90
CA GLN A 296 -13.01 31.05 -22.98
C GLN A 296 -13.26 30.29 -21.66
N SER A 297 -14.54 30.03 -21.36
CA SER A 297 -14.91 29.17 -20.25
C SER A 297 -14.36 27.75 -20.45
N GLY A 298 -13.97 27.09 -19.34
CA GLY A 298 -13.34 25.77 -19.40
C GLY A 298 -11.82 25.80 -19.68
N LYS A 299 -11.23 26.98 -19.90
CA LYS A 299 -9.77 27.12 -20.00
C LYS A 299 -9.12 26.83 -18.66
N ILE A 300 -8.08 26.01 -18.65
CA ILE A 300 -7.32 25.68 -17.46
C ILE A 300 -5.98 26.45 -17.48
N LEU A 301 -5.75 27.27 -16.48
CA LEU A 301 -4.49 27.96 -16.26
C LEU A 301 -3.64 27.17 -15.26
N ARG A 302 -2.43 26.83 -15.64
CA ARG A 302 -1.52 26.02 -14.85
C ARG A 302 -0.52 26.92 -14.11
N LEU A 303 -0.58 26.91 -12.79
CA LEU A 303 0.40 27.56 -11.93
C LEU A 303 1.40 26.51 -11.46
N LYS A 304 2.58 26.57 -12.06
CA LYS A 304 3.65 25.58 -11.82
C LYS A 304 4.12 25.61 -10.38
N SER A 305 4.36 24.42 -9.81
CA SER A 305 4.91 24.24 -8.45
C SER A 305 4.05 24.85 -7.32
N GLN A 306 2.75 25.09 -7.57
CA GLN A 306 1.80 25.58 -6.57
C GLN A 306 0.86 24.49 -6.04
N GLY A 307 1.17 23.23 -6.31
CA GLY A 307 0.48 22.06 -5.76
C GLY A 307 1.16 21.51 -4.50
N LEU A 308 1.06 20.22 -4.29
CA LEU A 308 1.60 19.49 -3.15
C LEU A 308 2.81 18.64 -3.54
N PRO A 309 3.76 18.40 -2.64
CA PRO A 309 4.77 17.36 -2.81
C PRO A 309 4.12 15.96 -2.79
N SER A 310 4.88 14.93 -3.10
CA SER A 310 4.48 13.53 -2.95
C SER A 310 5.58 12.75 -2.24
N VAL A 311 5.20 11.86 -1.32
CA VAL A 311 6.14 10.99 -0.59
C VAL A 311 6.92 10.08 -1.54
N ASN A 312 6.28 9.66 -2.64
CA ASN A 312 6.82 8.65 -3.56
C ASN A 312 7.49 9.23 -4.81
N SER A 313 7.52 10.56 -4.99
CA SER A 313 8.09 11.18 -6.17
C SER A 313 8.76 12.52 -5.85
N TYR A 314 9.75 12.89 -6.67
CA TYR A 314 10.40 14.18 -6.55
C TYR A 314 9.52 15.31 -7.14
N GLY A 315 9.69 16.51 -6.58
CA GLY A 315 9.06 17.74 -7.06
C GLY A 315 7.66 17.97 -6.48
N THR A 316 7.17 19.18 -6.74
CA THR A 316 5.86 19.67 -6.32
C THR A 316 4.91 19.65 -7.49
N GLY A 317 3.66 19.31 -7.26
CA GLY A 317 2.59 19.39 -8.26
C GLY A 317 2.24 20.83 -8.62
N ASP A 318 1.23 21.01 -9.44
CA ASP A 318 0.78 22.30 -9.93
C ASP A 318 -0.61 22.63 -9.40
N LEU A 319 -0.95 23.91 -9.38
CA LEU A 319 -2.32 24.36 -9.17
C LEU A 319 -2.97 24.62 -10.54
N LEU A 320 -4.05 23.91 -10.81
CA LEU A 320 -4.86 23.99 -12.02
C LEU A 320 -6.07 24.88 -11.75
N VAL A 321 -6.05 26.07 -12.33
CA VAL A 321 -7.14 27.05 -12.18
C VAL A 321 -8.10 26.90 -13.34
N HIS A 322 -9.30 26.44 -13.04
CA HIS A 322 -10.40 26.29 -14.02
C HIS A 322 -11.13 27.62 -14.14
N ILE A 323 -11.08 28.20 -15.31
CA ILE A 323 -11.78 29.47 -15.59
C ILE A 323 -13.22 29.16 -15.97
N ASN A 324 -14.12 29.63 -15.14
CA ASN A 324 -15.58 29.50 -15.33
C ASN A 324 -16.18 30.89 -15.58
N LEU A 325 -16.93 31.01 -16.67
CA LEU A 325 -17.60 32.26 -17.01
C LEU A 325 -18.90 32.38 -16.25
N TRP A 326 -19.07 33.49 -15.52
CA TRP A 326 -20.32 33.79 -14.82
C TRP A 326 -21.20 34.69 -15.69
N THR A 327 -22.38 34.19 -16.08
CA THR A 327 -23.37 34.95 -16.79
C THR A 327 -24.32 35.63 -15.79
N PRO A 328 -24.54 36.96 -15.87
CA PRO A 328 -25.43 37.66 -14.95
C PRO A 328 -26.88 37.11 -15.05
N GLN A 329 -27.48 36.82 -13.91
CA GLN A 329 -28.83 36.30 -13.83
C GLN A 329 -29.88 37.41 -13.87
N ASN A 330 -29.54 38.60 -13.38
CA ASN A 330 -30.40 39.79 -13.37
C ASN A 330 -29.65 40.92 -14.08
N ILE A 331 -30.29 41.55 -15.02
CA ILE A 331 -29.79 42.71 -15.79
C ILE A 331 -30.78 43.86 -15.73
N ASN A 332 -30.30 45.09 -15.65
CA ASN A 332 -31.13 46.29 -15.74
C ASN A 332 -31.47 46.64 -17.18
N SER A 333 -32.28 47.71 -17.36
CA SER A 333 -32.75 48.12 -18.67
C SER A 333 -31.66 48.58 -19.64
N ASP A 334 -30.58 49.18 -19.11
CA ASP A 334 -29.48 49.68 -19.93
C ASP A 334 -28.51 48.57 -20.31
N GLU A 335 -28.26 47.63 -19.40
CA GLU A 335 -27.52 46.40 -19.69
C GLU A 335 -28.26 45.56 -20.74
N LYS A 336 -29.61 45.46 -20.65
CA LYS A 336 -30.40 44.76 -21.62
C LYS A 336 -30.25 45.36 -23.02
N LYS A 337 -30.34 46.70 -23.14
CA LYS A 337 -30.13 47.41 -24.44
C LYS A 337 -28.73 47.16 -24.98
N PHE A 338 -27.69 47.16 -24.08
CA PHE A 338 -26.34 46.85 -24.46
C PHE A 338 -26.22 45.44 -25.05
N PHE A 339 -26.75 44.42 -24.38
CA PHE A 339 -26.72 43.04 -24.86
C PHE A 339 -27.51 42.83 -26.14
N GLU A 340 -28.67 43.47 -26.31
CA GLU A 340 -29.46 43.42 -27.55
C GLU A 340 -28.66 44.01 -28.75
N LYS A 341 -27.90 45.07 -28.51
CA LYS A 341 -27.03 45.66 -29.54
C LYS A 341 -25.82 44.76 -29.83
N ALA A 342 -25.21 44.20 -28.76
CA ALA A 342 -24.06 43.31 -28.86
C ALA A 342 -24.41 42.00 -29.62
N GLN A 343 -25.58 41.45 -29.41
CA GLN A 343 -26.10 40.26 -30.11
C GLN A 343 -26.09 40.41 -31.64
N LYS A 344 -26.27 41.61 -32.16
CA LYS A 344 -26.25 41.92 -33.60
C LYS A 344 -24.86 42.12 -34.15
N SER A 345 -23.85 42.23 -33.28
CA SER A 345 -22.47 42.46 -33.69
C SER A 345 -21.79 41.13 -34.10
N LYS A 346 -21.03 41.17 -35.22
CA LYS A 346 -20.26 40.04 -35.70
C LYS A 346 -19.20 39.56 -34.69
N ASN A 347 -18.67 40.49 -33.88
CA ASN A 347 -17.67 40.15 -32.85
C ASN A 347 -18.22 39.32 -31.68
N PHE A 348 -19.54 39.32 -31.46
CA PHE A 348 -20.21 38.54 -30.42
C PHE A 348 -20.77 37.22 -30.96
N GLN A 349 -20.65 36.95 -32.25
CA GLN A 349 -21.04 35.65 -32.80
C GLN A 349 -19.97 34.59 -32.48
N PRO A 350 -20.38 33.39 -32.06
CA PRO A 350 -19.48 32.30 -31.77
C PRO A 350 -18.66 31.91 -33.01
N GLN A 351 -17.33 31.89 -32.85
CA GLN A 351 -16.42 31.47 -33.92
C GLN A 351 -15.40 30.44 -33.30
N PRO A 352 -15.86 29.23 -32.99
CA PRO A 352 -15.03 28.23 -32.32
C PRO A 352 -13.90 27.78 -33.26
N SER A 353 -12.65 27.83 -32.75
CA SER A 353 -11.48 27.29 -33.42
C SER A 353 -11.38 25.76 -33.19
N LYS A 354 -10.46 25.10 -33.89
CA LYS A 354 -10.18 23.68 -33.69
C LYS A 354 -9.75 23.37 -32.26
N SER A 355 -9.10 24.32 -31.57
CA SER A 355 -8.67 24.16 -30.16
C SER A 355 -9.82 24.28 -29.16
N ASP A 356 -10.94 24.89 -29.56
CA ASP A 356 -12.10 25.10 -28.70
C ASP A 356 -13.11 23.95 -28.78
N LYS A 357 -12.85 22.94 -29.63
CA LYS A 357 -13.69 21.75 -29.74
C LYS A 357 -13.73 20.98 -28.42
N SER A 358 -14.90 20.43 -28.13
CA SER A 358 -15.10 19.64 -26.91
C SER A 358 -14.20 18.41 -26.85
N PHE A 359 -13.98 17.88 -25.66
CA PHE A 359 -13.23 16.64 -25.47
C PHE A 359 -13.81 15.49 -26.33
N PHE A 360 -15.14 15.39 -26.42
CA PHE A 360 -15.82 14.36 -27.21
C PHE A 360 -15.55 14.48 -28.70
N ASP A 361 -15.46 15.71 -29.22
CA ASP A 361 -15.12 15.92 -30.65
C ASP A 361 -13.68 15.52 -30.94
N ARG A 362 -12.77 15.79 -30.00
CA ARG A 362 -11.36 15.36 -30.12
C ARG A 362 -11.22 13.84 -30.05
N VAL A 363 -11.97 13.18 -29.16
CA VAL A 363 -12.00 11.71 -29.05
C VAL A 363 -12.58 11.11 -30.34
N LYS A 364 -13.65 11.68 -30.87
CA LYS A 364 -14.26 11.20 -32.14
C LYS A 364 -13.30 11.33 -33.33
N GLU A 365 -12.51 12.42 -33.42
CA GLU A 365 -11.48 12.60 -34.45
C GLU A 365 -10.28 11.63 -34.29
N MET A 366 -10.02 11.11 -33.08
CA MET A 366 -8.95 10.12 -32.84
C MET A 366 -9.38 8.68 -33.21
N PHE A 367 -10.69 8.42 -33.32
CA PHE A 367 -11.25 7.09 -33.63
C PHE A 367 -11.92 7.04 -35.02
N SER A 368 -11.92 8.12 -35.77
CA SER A 368 -12.34 8.19 -37.19
C SER A 368 -11.11 8.30 -38.10
#